data_bb42b664670b0cc85c1a96413fa6c17a
#
_entry.id   bb42b664670b0cc85c1a96413fa6c17a
#
_cell.length_a   1.000
_cell.length_b   1.000
_cell.length_c   1.000
_cell.angle_alpha   90.00
_cell.angle_beta   90.00
_cell.angle_gamma   90.00
#
_symmetry.space_group_name_H-M   'P 1'
#
loop_
_entity.id
_entity.type
_entity.pdbx_description
1 polymer ?
#
loop_
_entity_poly.entity_id
_entity_poly.type
_entity_poly.pdbx_seq_one_letter_code
_entity_poly.pdbx_strand_id
1 'polypeptide(L)'
;MCAAGSFRDIRAAWQALLPPDMTPLAENEGYQAEMRRLTRELVHGNAVPKGDVATPLNRLSSAGFRIALLTNDSVESARHGLEQLGILGLFDPVIGADSGHGGKPEPHGLLHCVAAHGAKPGEALMIGDTNADFGAAQAAGVADFICIADSQDERPHSDVPVENVIPR
;
A
#
# COMPACT_ATOMS: atom_id res chain seq x y z
N MET A 1 -2.44 11.17 14.39
CA MET A 1 -1.47 10.11 14.68
C MET A 1 -1.45 9.19 13.49
N CYS A 2 -0.32 9.05 12.88
CA CYS A 2 -0.14 8.67 11.51
C CYS A 2 -0.38 7.18 11.23
N ALA A 3 -1.17 6.88 10.22
CA ALA A 3 -1.33 5.55 9.66
C ALA A 3 -0.16 5.14 8.74
N ALA A 4 1.08 5.44 9.13
CA ALA A 4 2.25 5.13 8.30
C ALA A 4 2.84 3.73 8.54
N GLY A 5 2.29 2.96 9.49
CA GLY A 5 2.73 1.62 9.83
C GLY A 5 1.80 0.54 9.29
N SER A 6 2.34 -0.66 9.09
CA SER A 6 1.54 -1.85 8.81
C SER A 6 0.73 -2.25 10.04
N PHE A 7 -0.32 -3.09 9.87
CA PHE A 7 -1.04 -3.71 11.00
C PHE A 7 -0.08 -4.44 11.96
N ARG A 8 1.02 -4.96 11.46
CA ARG A 8 2.08 -5.57 12.29
C ARG A 8 2.71 -4.56 13.23
N ASP A 9 3.01 -3.36 12.74
CA ASP A 9 3.68 -2.31 13.54
C ASP A 9 2.73 -1.74 14.60
N ILE A 10 1.47 -1.50 14.23
CA ILE A 10 0.41 -1.07 15.16
C ILE A 10 0.22 -2.11 16.25
N ARG A 11 0.14 -3.38 15.89
CA ARG A 11 -0.01 -4.48 16.84
C ARG A 11 1.19 -4.60 17.77
N ALA A 12 2.42 -4.44 17.26
CA ALA A 12 3.63 -4.45 18.08
C ALA A 12 3.64 -3.29 19.09
N ALA A 13 3.23 -2.10 18.68
CA ALA A 13 3.11 -0.95 19.56
C ALA A 13 2.05 -1.16 20.65
N TRP A 14 0.91 -1.74 20.31
CA TRP A 14 -0.13 -2.08 21.29
C TRP A 14 0.31 -3.19 22.24
N GLN A 15 0.99 -4.21 21.71
CA GLN A 15 1.54 -5.29 22.54
C GLN A 15 2.45 -4.77 23.65
N ALA A 16 3.26 -3.76 23.36
CA ALA A 16 4.17 -3.15 24.32
C ALA A 16 3.45 -2.40 25.47
N LEU A 17 2.16 -2.08 25.30
CA LEU A 17 1.34 -1.42 26.32
C LEU A 17 0.53 -2.41 27.18
N LEU A 18 0.51 -3.68 26.82
CA LEU A 18 -0.24 -4.71 27.53
C LEU A 18 0.59 -5.33 28.66
N PRO A 19 -0.09 -5.89 29.70
CA PRO A 19 0.57 -6.65 30.75
C PRO A 19 1.41 -7.81 30.15
N PRO A 20 2.59 -8.10 30.72
CA PRO A 20 3.50 -9.10 30.17
C PRO A 20 2.99 -10.55 30.25
N ASP A 21 1.98 -10.81 31.08
CA ASP A 21 1.31 -12.10 31.23
C ASP A 21 0.14 -12.31 30.26
N MET A 22 -0.18 -11.32 29.46
CA MET A 22 -1.22 -11.43 28.44
C MET A 22 -0.74 -12.24 27.23
N THR A 23 -1.61 -13.09 26.70
CA THR A 23 -1.36 -13.79 25.42
C THR A 23 -1.01 -12.78 24.33
N PRO A 24 0.11 -12.98 23.60
CA PRO A 24 0.49 -12.07 22.51
C PRO A 24 -0.66 -11.83 21.53
N LEU A 25 -0.88 -10.58 21.16
CA LEU A 25 -1.96 -10.22 20.22
C LEU A 25 -1.90 -11.00 18.90
N ALA A 26 -0.68 -11.38 18.49
CA ALA A 26 -0.47 -12.20 17.30
C ALA A 26 -1.05 -13.63 17.44
N GLU A 27 -1.13 -14.15 18.65
CA GLU A 27 -1.58 -15.50 18.98
C GLU A 27 -3.00 -15.50 19.56
N ASN A 28 -3.56 -14.32 19.83
CA ASN A 28 -4.90 -14.17 20.38
C ASN A 28 -5.95 -14.23 19.26
N GLU A 29 -6.57 -15.41 19.10
CA GLU A 29 -7.59 -15.66 18.06
C GLU A 29 -8.79 -14.71 18.17
N GLY A 30 -9.24 -14.39 19.39
CA GLY A 30 -10.33 -13.45 19.64
C GLY A 30 -10.02 -12.06 19.14
N TYR A 31 -8.83 -11.56 19.46
CA TYR A 31 -8.34 -10.28 18.93
C TYR A 31 -8.25 -10.29 17.40
N GLN A 32 -7.69 -11.36 16.82
CA GLN A 32 -7.56 -11.47 15.36
C GLN A 32 -8.92 -11.53 14.66
N ALA A 33 -9.87 -12.26 15.23
CA ALA A 33 -11.24 -12.35 14.69
C ALA A 33 -11.95 -11.00 14.74
N GLU A 34 -11.84 -10.29 15.88
CA GLU A 34 -12.45 -8.97 16.05
C GLU A 34 -11.83 -7.92 15.13
N MET A 35 -10.50 -7.92 14.97
CA MET A 35 -9.83 -7.03 14.03
C MET A 35 -10.29 -7.27 12.59
N ARG A 36 -10.40 -8.54 12.16
CA ARG A 36 -10.95 -8.86 10.84
C ARG A 36 -12.40 -8.39 10.69
N ARG A 37 -13.23 -8.58 11.72
CA ARG A 37 -14.63 -8.12 11.72
C ARG A 37 -14.71 -6.60 11.56
N LEU A 38 -14.00 -5.85 12.42
CA LEU A 38 -13.98 -4.39 12.40
C LEU A 38 -13.44 -3.84 11.07
N THR A 39 -12.39 -4.44 10.53
CA THR A 39 -11.85 -4.05 9.23
C THR A 39 -12.91 -4.20 8.13
N ARG A 40 -13.63 -5.33 8.10
CA ARG A 40 -14.72 -5.50 7.14
C ARG A 40 -15.82 -4.47 7.31
N GLU A 41 -16.28 -4.22 8.54
CA GLU A 41 -17.40 -3.34 8.80
C GLU A 41 -17.07 -1.85 8.58
N LEU A 42 -15.85 -1.43 8.91
CA LEU A 42 -15.45 -0.03 8.88
C LEU A 42 -14.78 0.38 7.56
N VAL A 43 -14.07 -0.55 6.93
CA VAL A 43 -13.31 -0.27 5.69
C VAL A 43 -14.11 -0.70 4.46
N HIS A 44 -14.82 -1.84 4.55
CA HIS A 44 -15.61 -2.35 3.43
C HIS A 44 -16.89 -1.52 3.26
N GLY A 45 -17.00 -0.84 2.16
CA GLY A 45 -18.17 -0.02 1.80
C GLY A 45 -17.93 1.49 1.84
N ASN A 46 -16.76 1.95 2.29
CA ASN A 46 -16.46 3.37 2.44
C ASN A 46 -15.33 3.86 1.52
N ALA A 47 -14.89 3.06 0.54
CA ALA A 47 -13.90 3.52 -0.42
C ALA A 47 -14.51 4.61 -1.32
N VAL A 48 -14.15 5.85 -1.03
CA VAL A 48 -14.54 7.00 -1.86
C VAL A 48 -13.34 7.41 -2.69
N PRO A 49 -13.42 7.33 -4.03
CA PRO A 49 -12.31 7.73 -4.87
C PRO A 49 -12.07 9.24 -4.76
N LYS A 50 -10.83 9.65 -4.67
CA LYS A 50 -10.44 11.07 -4.75
C LYS A 50 -10.31 11.45 -6.23
N GLY A 51 -11.43 11.71 -6.87
CA GLY A 51 -11.50 12.04 -8.28
C GLY A 51 -11.66 10.83 -9.22
N ASP A 52 -11.42 11.05 -10.51
CA ASP A 52 -11.50 10.01 -11.53
C ASP A 52 -10.23 9.18 -11.54
N VAL A 53 -10.28 8.00 -10.92
CA VAL A 53 -9.16 7.06 -10.88
C VAL A 53 -9.19 6.06 -12.04
N ALA A 54 -10.35 5.79 -12.61
CA ALA A 54 -10.52 4.76 -13.63
C ALA A 54 -9.95 5.19 -14.99
N THR A 55 -10.23 6.41 -15.42
CA THR A 55 -9.79 6.91 -16.74
C THR A 55 -8.27 6.90 -16.89
N PRO A 56 -7.45 7.47 -15.98
CA PRO A 56 -6.00 7.45 -16.13
C PRO A 56 -5.43 6.03 -16.08
N LEU A 57 -5.95 5.15 -15.21
CA LEU A 57 -5.48 3.77 -15.13
C LEU A 57 -5.79 2.97 -16.41
N ASN A 58 -6.98 3.13 -16.97
CA ASN A 58 -7.34 2.52 -18.25
C ASN A 58 -6.44 3.03 -19.41
N ARG A 59 -6.08 4.31 -19.40
CA ARG A 59 -5.16 4.89 -20.41
C ARG A 59 -3.77 4.27 -20.28
N LEU A 60 -3.25 4.12 -19.07
CA LEU A 60 -1.96 3.47 -18.84
C LEU A 60 -1.99 2.01 -19.30
N SER A 61 -3.00 1.24 -18.92
CA SER A 61 -3.18 -0.15 -19.35
C SER A 61 -3.28 -0.26 -20.88
N SER A 62 -4.05 0.63 -21.54
CA SER A 62 -4.18 0.67 -22.99
C SER A 62 -2.89 1.07 -23.71
N ALA A 63 -2.02 1.84 -23.06
CA ALA A 63 -0.69 2.18 -23.55
C ALA A 63 0.35 1.05 -23.33
N GLY A 64 -0.07 -0.08 -22.77
CA GLY A 64 0.77 -1.26 -22.57
C GLY A 64 1.50 -1.31 -21.22
N PHE A 65 1.26 -0.36 -20.32
CA PHE A 65 1.81 -0.42 -18.97
C PHE A 65 1.15 -1.53 -18.16
N ARG A 66 1.95 -2.23 -17.36
CA ARG A 66 1.49 -3.18 -16.36
C ARG A 66 1.30 -2.45 -15.04
N ILE A 67 0.19 -2.75 -14.36
CA ILE A 67 -0.19 -2.06 -13.14
C ILE A 67 -0.31 -3.08 -12.02
N ALA A 68 0.41 -2.85 -10.94
CA ALA A 68 0.35 -3.66 -9.72
C ALA A 68 -0.08 -2.79 -8.53
N LEU A 69 -0.67 -3.42 -7.52
CA LEU A 69 -0.93 -2.77 -6.24
C LEU A 69 -0.05 -3.36 -5.15
N LEU A 70 0.61 -2.47 -4.40
CA LEU A 70 1.33 -2.81 -3.16
C LEU A 70 0.76 -1.98 -2.01
N THR A 71 0.20 -2.64 -1.01
CA THR A 71 -0.41 -2.00 0.16
C THR A 71 0.08 -2.60 1.48
N ASN A 72 0.04 -1.83 2.56
CA ASN A 72 0.22 -2.32 3.93
C ASN A 72 -1.07 -2.88 4.55
N ASP A 73 -2.19 -2.81 3.83
CA ASP A 73 -3.43 -3.49 4.17
C ASP A 73 -3.38 -4.98 3.76
N SER A 74 -4.43 -5.74 4.13
CA SER A 74 -4.57 -7.11 3.64
C SER A 74 -4.95 -7.15 2.15
N VAL A 75 -4.58 -8.24 1.48
CA VAL A 75 -4.98 -8.50 0.08
C VAL A 75 -6.50 -8.48 -0.06
N GLU A 76 -7.23 -9.08 0.89
CA GLU A 76 -8.71 -9.11 0.88
C GLU A 76 -9.29 -7.69 0.86
N SER A 77 -8.82 -6.81 1.76
CA SER A 77 -9.26 -5.42 1.85
C SER A 77 -8.97 -4.64 0.57
N ALA A 78 -7.75 -4.76 0.07
CA ALA A 78 -7.32 -4.10 -1.15
C ALA A 78 -8.15 -4.50 -2.38
N ARG A 79 -8.33 -5.81 -2.59
CA ARG A 79 -9.13 -6.34 -3.69
C ARG A 79 -10.58 -5.87 -3.62
N HIS A 80 -11.18 -5.90 -2.43
CA HIS A 80 -12.55 -5.43 -2.23
C HIS A 80 -12.71 -3.96 -2.60
N GLY A 81 -11.78 -3.08 -2.16
CA GLY A 81 -11.79 -1.67 -2.53
C GLY A 81 -11.67 -1.45 -4.05
N LEU A 82 -10.79 -2.19 -4.72
CA LEU A 82 -10.64 -2.14 -6.18
C LEU A 82 -11.88 -2.66 -6.92
N GLU A 83 -12.55 -3.68 -6.39
CA GLU A 83 -13.83 -4.20 -6.93
C GLU A 83 -14.93 -3.16 -6.85
N GLN A 84 -15.09 -2.49 -5.69
CA GLN A 84 -16.07 -1.42 -5.51
C GLN A 84 -15.87 -0.27 -6.50
N LEU A 85 -14.62 0.04 -6.82
CA LEU A 85 -14.27 1.06 -7.82
C LEU A 85 -14.37 0.56 -9.27
N GLY A 86 -14.61 -0.74 -9.48
CA GLY A 86 -14.69 -1.34 -10.81
C GLY A 86 -13.35 -1.42 -11.56
N ILE A 87 -12.23 -1.36 -10.85
CA ILE A 87 -10.88 -1.29 -11.44
C ILE A 87 -9.97 -2.48 -11.07
N LEU A 88 -10.47 -3.46 -10.33
CA LEU A 88 -9.64 -4.61 -9.90
C LEU A 88 -8.95 -5.31 -11.08
N GLY A 89 -9.63 -5.45 -12.21
CA GLY A 89 -9.08 -6.11 -13.40
C GLY A 89 -7.90 -5.40 -14.06
N LEU A 90 -7.56 -4.18 -13.63
CA LEU A 90 -6.40 -3.43 -14.11
C LEU A 90 -5.12 -3.77 -13.32
N PHE A 91 -5.24 -4.41 -12.15
CA PHE A 91 -4.13 -4.66 -11.24
C PHE A 91 -3.75 -6.14 -11.19
N ASP A 92 -2.51 -6.43 -11.50
CA ASP A 92 -1.89 -7.74 -11.38
C ASP A 92 -0.37 -7.57 -11.17
N PRO A 93 0.21 -8.07 -10.05
CA PRO A 93 -0.47 -8.60 -8.87
C PRO A 93 -1.07 -7.54 -7.93
N VAL A 94 -1.88 -8.01 -6.98
CA VAL A 94 -2.30 -7.26 -5.79
C VAL A 94 -1.58 -7.85 -4.58
N ILE A 95 -0.66 -7.09 -3.98
CA ILE A 95 0.20 -7.49 -2.86
C ILE A 95 -0.19 -6.69 -1.62
N GLY A 96 -0.53 -7.40 -0.55
CA GLY A 96 -0.81 -6.85 0.77
C GLY A 96 0.24 -7.24 1.81
N ALA A 97 0.12 -6.71 3.03
CA ALA A 97 1.00 -7.04 4.14
C ALA A 97 0.96 -8.53 4.54
N ASP A 98 -0.10 -9.23 4.17
CA ASP A 98 -0.33 -10.66 4.42
C ASP A 98 0.12 -11.57 3.26
N SER A 99 0.72 -11.02 2.20
CA SER A 99 1.23 -11.79 1.05
C SER A 99 2.56 -12.51 1.30
N GLY A 100 3.17 -12.37 2.49
CA GLY A 100 4.44 -13.02 2.81
C GLY A 100 5.69 -12.31 2.29
N HIS A 101 5.55 -11.14 1.68
CA HIS A 101 6.66 -10.34 1.14
C HIS A 101 7.10 -9.17 2.06
N GLY A 102 6.57 -9.12 3.30
CA GLY A 102 6.76 -7.97 4.18
C GLY A 102 5.89 -6.79 3.79
N GLY A 103 5.99 -5.70 4.56
CA GLY A 103 5.25 -4.46 4.31
C GLY A 103 6.18 -3.31 3.93
N LYS A 104 5.66 -2.29 3.26
CA LYS A 104 6.42 -1.06 3.02
C LYS A 104 6.87 -0.45 4.36
N PRO A 105 8.09 0.03 4.52
CA PRO A 105 9.06 0.39 3.49
C PRO A 105 10.01 -0.73 3.02
N GLU A 106 9.79 -1.99 3.42
CA GLU A 106 10.62 -3.11 2.93
C GLU A 106 10.42 -3.25 1.40
N PRO A 107 11.49 -3.54 0.62
CA PRO A 107 11.41 -3.54 -0.84
C PRO A 107 10.80 -4.80 -1.44
N HIS A 108 10.67 -5.88 -0.67
CA HIS A 108 10.40 -7.23 -1.19
C HIS A 108 9.05 -7.33 -1.94
N GLY A 109 7.99 -6.68 -1.40
CA GLY A 109 6.69 -6.64 -2.07
C GLY A 109 6.76 -5.92 -3.42
N LEU A 110 7.48 -4.80 -3.49
CA LEU A 110 7.67 -4.04 -4.73
C LEU A 110 8.50 -4.83 -5.75
N LEU A 111 9.59 -5.45 -5.31
CA LEU A 111 10.41 -6.32 -6.16
C LEU A 111 9.61 -7.52 -6.69
N HIS A 112 8.70 -8.07 -5.89
CA HIS A 112 7.79 -9.12 -6.34
C HIS A 112 6.84 -8.62 -7.44
N CYS A 113 6.24 -7.44 -7.28
CA CYS A 113 5.40 -6.82 -8.31
C CYS A 113 6.16 -6.64 -9.64
N VAL A 114 7.38 -6.15 -9.57
CA VAL A 114 8.24 -5.94 -10.75
C VAL A 114 8.57 -7.27 -11.43
N ALA A 115 9.01 -8.27 -10.65
CA ALA A 115 9.39 -9.58 -11.16
C ALA A 115 8.22 -10.35 -11.77
N ALA A 116 7.00 -10.19 -11.24
CA ALA A 116 5.79 -10.83 -11.77
C ALA A 116 5.52 -10.48 -13.24
N HIS A 117 6.01 -9.33 -13.69
CA HIS A 117 5.91 -8.88 -15.08
C HIS A 117 7.20 -9.11 -15.90
N GLY A 118 8.20 -9.78 -15.34
CA GLY A 118 9.49 -9.99 -15.99
C GLY A 118 10.30 -8.72 -16.19
N ALA A 119 9.94 -7.63 -15.49
CA ALA A 119 10.61 -6.35 -15.57
C ALA A 119 11.80 -6.26 -14.58
N LYS A 120 12.62 -5.23 -14.74
CA LYS A 120 13.69 -4.86 -13.81
C LYS A 120 13.24 -3.65 -12.98
N PRO A 121 13.79 -3.45 -11.76
CA PRO A 121 13.45 -2.28 -10.95
C PRO A 121 13.59 -0.95 -11.69
N GLY A 122 14.66 -0.75 -12.48
CA GLY A 122 14.88 0.44 -13.30
C GLY A 122 13.86 0.65 -14.45
N GLU A 123 12.93 -0.26 -14.67
CA GLU A 123 11.84 -0.16 -15.65
C GLU A 123 10.48 0.08 -14.96
N ALA A 124 10.48 0.20 -13.62
CA ALA A 124 9.28 0.40 -12.83
C ALA A 124 9.24 1.80 -12.21
N LEU A 125 8.04 2.32 -12.07
CA LEU A 125 7.72 3.56 -11.37
C LEU A 125 6.81 3.21 -10.19
N MET A 126 7.05 3.82 -9.05
CA MET A 126 6.14 3.74 -7.91
C MET A 126 5.36 5.04 -7.72
N ILE A 127 4.08 4.93 -7.44
CA ILE A 127 3.20 6.06 -7.10
C ILE A 127 2.69 5.82 -5.67
N GLY A 128 2.82 6.81 -4.80
CA GLY A 128 2.40 6.68 -3.41
C GLY A 128 2.29 8.03 -2.72
N ASP A 129 1.87 8.02 -1.45
CA ASP A 129 1.62 9.23 -0.68
C ASP A 129 2.31 9.23 0.71
N THR A 130 3.04 8.17 1.05
CA THR A 130 3.65 8.02 2.37
C THR A 130 5.17 7.84 2.33
N ASN A 131 5.81 8.08 3.48
CA ASN A 131 7.23 7.74 3.68
C ASN A 131 7.52 6.24 3.44
N ALA A 132 6.54 5.38 3.72
CA ALA A 132 6.69 3.95 3.50
C ALA A 132 6.75 3.61 2.00
N ASP A 133 5.99 4.33 1.17
CA ASP A 133 6.03 4.19 -0.29
C ASP A 133 7.37 4.63 -0.85
N PHE A 134 7.82 5.83 -0.47
CA PHE A 134 9.11 6.36 -0.89
C PHE A 134 10.27 5.44 -0.45
N GLY A 135 10.24 4.99 0.83
CA GLY A 135 11.25 4.06 1.35
C GLY A 135 11.31 2.74 0.58
N ALA A 136 10.15 2.16 0.23
CA ALA A 136 10.10 0.94 -0.57
C ALA A 136 10.63 1.18 -2.00
N ALA A 137 10.28 2.30 -2.63
CA ALA A 137 10.77 2.69 -3.95
C ALA A 137 12.30 2.84 -3.97
N GLN A 138 12.84 3.57 -3.00
CA GLN A 138 14.29 3.78 -2.85
C GLN A 138 15.03 2.46 -2.60
N ALA A 139 14.53 1.65 -1.66
CA ALA A 139 15.15 0.38 -1.29
C ALA A 139 15.08 -0.66 -2.42
N ALA A 140 14.04 -0.65 -3.25
CA ALA A 140 13.90 -1.51 -4.40
C ALA A 140 14.71 -1.05 -5.63
N GLY A 141 15.15 0.21 -5.66
CA GLY A 141 15.88 0.78 -6.78
C GLY A 141 15.02 0.94 -8.05
N VAL A 142 13.74 1.28 -7.90
CA VAL A 142 12.87 1.58 -9.06
C VAL A 142 13.31 2.86 -9.75
N ALA A 143 12.91 3.03 -11.03
CA ALA A 143 13.35 4.13 -11.87
C ALA A 143 12.98 5.50 -11.31
N ASP A 144 11.76 5.62 -10.74
CA ASP A 144 11.28 6.88 -10.22
C ASP A 144 10.18 6.66 -9.16
N PHE A 145 9.87 7.73 -8.40
CA PHE A 145 8.78 7.78 -7.43
C PHE A 145 7.95 9.03 -7.67
N ILE A 146 6.64 8.86 -7.86
CA ILE A 146 5.69 9.96 -7.93
C ILE A 146 4.92 10.04 -6.60
N CYS A 147 4.97 11.20 -5.98
CA CYS A 147 4.22 11.48 -4.77
C CYS A 147 2.87 12.10 -5.10
N ILE A 148 1.80 11.56 -4.55
CA ILE A 148 0.48 12.17 -4.58
C ILE A 148 0.24 12.84 -3.24
N ALA A 149 0.19 14.17 -3.19
CA ALA A 149 0.04 14.95 -1.97
C ALA A 149 -1.03 16.05 -2.12
N ASP A 150 -1.56 16.55 -1.01
CA ASP A 150 -2.56 17.64 -1.05
C ASP A 150 -1.90 18.98 -1.44
N SER A 151 -0.60 19.13 -1.18
CA SER A 151 0.20 20.23 -1.66
C SER A 151 1.66 19.82 -1.88
N GLN A 152 2.45 20.64 -2.61
CA GLN A 152 3.87 20.37 -2.82
C GLN A 152 4.69 20.46 -1.51
N ASP A 153 4.17 21.16 -0.50
CA ASP A 153 4.81 21.31 0.80
C ASP A 153 4.58 20.10 1.72
N GLU A 154 3.59 19.25 1.39
CA GLU A 154 3.21 18.05 2.16
C GLU A 154 3.91 16.78 1.65
N ARG A 155 5.13 16.93 1.15
CA ARG A 155 5.93 15.78 0.72
C ARG A 155 6.15 14.80 1.88
N PRO A 156 6.05 13.50 1.65
CA PRO A 156 6.28 12.50 2.69
C PRO A 156 7.74 12.50 3.17
N HIS A 157 8.69 12.88 2.30
CA HIS A 157 10.11 12.93 2.60
C HIS A 157 10.79 14.10 1.89
N SER A 158 11.80 14.71 2.52
CA SER A 158 12.57 15.82 1.93
C SER A 158 13.30 15.46 0.63
N ASP A 159 13.65 14.18 0.48
CA ASP A 159 14.39 13.68 -0.67
C ASP A 159 13.49 13.41 -1.90
N VAL A 160 12.16 13.51 -1.74
CA VAL A 160 11.25 13.47 -2.90
C VAL A 160 11.39 14.78 -3.67
N PRO A 161 11.80 14.77 -4.94
CA PRO A 161 11.91 15.97 -5.75
C PRO A 161 10.56 16.68 -5.87
N VAL A 162 10.56 18.02 -5.87
CA VAL A 162 9.32 18.81 -5.94
C VAL A 162 8.55 18.54 -7.24
N GLU A 163 9.27 18.33 -8.34
CA GLU A 163 8.73 18.00 -9.65
C GLU A 163 8.00 16.65 -9.68
N ASN A 164 8.31 15.77 -8.73
CA ASN A 164 7.66 14.46 -8.60
C ASN A 164 6.40 14.50 -7.71
N VAL A 165 6.01 15.69 -7.22
CA VAL A 165 4.81 15.84 -6.41
C VAL A 165 3.64 16.27 -7.29
N ILE A 166 2.62 15.41 -7.37
CA ILE A 166 1.38 15.70 -8.08
C ILE A 166 0.32 16.06 -7.04
N PRO A 167 -0.25 17.28 -7.08
CA PRO A 167 -1.37 17.67 -6.21
C PRO A 167 -2.61 16.79 -6.46
N ARG A 168 -3.32 16.51 -5.36
CA ARG A 168 -4.61 15.79 -5.39
C ARG A 168 -5.74 16.68 -5.89
#